data_cdedfc48a9c700a79b3ac798df433c8b
#
_entry.id   cdedfc48a9c700a79b3ac798df433c8b
#
_cell.length_a   1.000
_cell.length_b   1.000
_cell.length_c   1.000
_cell.angle_alpha   90.00
_cell.angle_beta   90.00
_cell.angle_gamma   90.00
#
_symmetry.space_group_name_H-M   'P 1'
#
loop_
_entity.id
_entity.type
_entity.pdbx_description
1 polymer ?
#
loop_
_entity_poly.entity_id
_entity_poly.type
_entity_poly.pdbx_seq_one_letter_code
_entity_poly.pdbx_strand_id
1 'polypeptide(L)'
;MKAAAQDQWKLLDLARTDRLIARAQHRRQTLPELAELKDLAVQRRTLAEEVVAKSTALSDAKMEQERIEGDLEPARARMERNQKTVDSGSVTDHKALKGLTEEIEHLGRRISLLEDAELDAMQAVEDAEAAHSDADRRRIELDGHIRTVLASRDAGLKGIDDELVELCRSRETQAGGVPVDLLKLYEMLRERTGMGCAKLVHGVCEGCGIAA
;
A
#
# COMPACT_ATOMS: atom_id res chain seq x y z
N MET A 1 28.06 6.64 50.38
CA MET A 1 27.46 5.35 50.82
C MET A 1 28.46 4.25 50.53
N LYS A 2 28.72 3.32 51.47
CA LYS A 2 29.58 2.13 51.25
C LYS A 2 28.67 0.91 51.14
N ALA A 3 28.76 0.11 50.07
CA ALA A 3 28.00 -1.09 49.86
C ALA A 3 28.92 -2.32 49.97
N ALA A 4 28.41 -3.46 50.49
CA ALA A 4 29.14 -4.70 50.51
C ALA A 4 29.42 -5.20 49.06
N ALA A 5 30.54 -5.91 48.87
CA ALA A 5 30.94 -6.39 47.56
C ALA A 5 29.86 -7.25 46.90
N GLN A 6 29.17 -8.08 47.67
CA GLN A 6 28.06 -8.92 47.17
C GLN A 6 26.90 -8.07 46.63
N ASP A 7 26.54 -6.96 47.27
CA ASP A 7 25.45 -6.08 46.84
C ASP A 7 25.86 -5.27 45.62
N GLN A 8 27.14 -4.94 45.47
CA GLN A 8 27.64 -4.33 44.21
C GLN A 8 27.51 -5.27 43.02
N TRP A 9 27.78 -6.58 43.19
CA TRP A 9 27.59 -7.56 42.12
C TRP A 9 26.10 -7.69 41.72
N LYS A 10 25.19 -7.71 42.70
CA LYS A 10 23.73 -7.74 42.41
C LYS A 10 23.29 -6.50 41.60
N LEU A 11 23.86 -5.32 41.86
CA LEU A 11 23.58 -4.14 41.05
C LEU A 11 24.09 -4.26 39.61
N LEU A 12 25.24 -4.90 39.39
CA LEU A 12 25.73 -5.16 38.03
C LEU A 12 24.85 -6.10 37.26
N ASP A 13 24.29 -7.14 37.92
CA ASP A 13 23.32 -8.03 37.30
C ASP A 13 22.03 -7.29 36.95
N LEU A 14 21.52 -6.44 37.87
CA LEU A 14 20.37 -5.59 37.64
C LEU A 14 20.59 -4.64 36.45
N ALA A 15 21.76 -3.98 36.39
CA ALA A 15 22.13 -3.08 35.32
C ALA A 15 22.26 -3.83 33.96
N ARG A 16 22.68 -5.08 33.97
CA ARG A 16 22.71 -5.91 32.79
C ARG A 16 21.29 -6.18 32.26
N THR A 17 20.38 -6.54 33.16
CA THR A 17 18.96 -6.80 32.82
C THR A 17 18.29 -5.51 32.32
N ASP A 18 18.52 -4.35 32.96
CA ASP A 18 18.01 -3.05 32.52
C ASP A 18 18.49 -2.70 31.09
N ARG A 19 19.74 -3.00 30.76
CA ARG A 19 20.26 -2.82 29.39
C ARG A 19 19.58 -3.73 28.38
N LEU A 20 19.27 -4.98 28.75
CA LEU A 20 18.54 -5.91 27.89
C LEU A 20 17.10 -5.41 27.64
N ILE A 21 16.42 -4.91 28.70
CA ILE A 21 15.10 -4.29 28.59
C ILE A 21 15.14 -3.11 27.62
N ALA A 22 16.09 -2.19 27.82
CA ALA A 22 16.23 -1.03 26.95
C ALA A 22 16.50 -1.39 25.49
N ARG A 23 17.32 -2.42 25.24
CA ARG A 23 17.56 -2.95 23.88
C ARG A 23 16.31 -3.59 23.29
N ALA A 24 15.55 -4.35 24.05
CA ALA A 24 14.31 -4.96 23.59
C ALA A 24 13.26 -3.87 23.27
N GLN A 25 13.13 -2.85 24.12
CA GLN A 25 12.27 -1.69 23.86
C GLN A 25 12.67 -0.93 22.59
N HIS A 26 13.97 -0.74 22.38
CA HIS A 26 14.47 -0.11 21.16
C HIS A 26 14.16 -0.95 19.92
N ARG A 27 14.41 -2.28 19.94
CA ARG A 27 14.04 -3.19 18.85
C ARG A 27 12.54 -3.12 18.54
N ARG A 28 11.69 -3.04 19.58
CA ARG A 28 10.23 -2.92 19.43
C ARG A 28 9.84 -1.66 18.64
N GLN A 29 10.54 -0.55 18.86
CA GLN A 29 10.29 0.74 18.21
C GLN A 29 10.91 0.83 16.80
N THR A 30 11.97 0.07 16.55
CA THR A 30 12.78 0.11 15.32
C THR A 30 12.65 -1.15 14.47
N LEU A 31 11.56 -1.91 14.63
CA LEU A 31 11.28 -3.05 13.77
C LEU A 31 11.29 -2.63 12.29
N PRO A 32 12.04 -3.30 11.41
CA PRO A 32 12.16 -2.92 10.02
C PRO A 32 10.81 -2.92 9.30
N GLU A 33 9.91 -3.82 9.66
CA GLU A 33 8.55 -3.91 9.12
C GLU A 33 7.74 -2.62 9.35
N LEU A 34 8.05 -1.83 10.38
CA LEU A 34 7.37 -0.54 10.62
C LEU A 34 7.73 0.52 9.57
N ALA A 35 8.97 0.52 9.09
CA ALA A 35 9.39 1.40 8.01
C ALA A 35 8.81 0.92 6.67
N GLU A 36 8.93 -0.37 6.39
CA GLU A 36 8.37 -1.00 5.19
C GLU A 36 6.85 -0.76 5.05
N LEU A 37 6.08 -0.92 6.13
CA LEU A 37 4.64 -0.66 6.12
C LEU A 37 4.28 0.80 5.81
N LYS A 38 5.13 1.77 6.20
CA LYS A 38 4.92 3.17 5.82
C LYS A 38 5.08 3.38 4.33
N ASP A 39 6.10 2.77 3.73
CA ASP A 39 6.36 2.86 2.29
C ASP A 39 5.27 2.14 1.50
N LEU A 40 4.85 0.96 1.95
CA LEU A 40 3.75 0.20 1.36
C LEU A 40 2.40 0.95 1.44
N ALA A 41 2.16 1.71 2.52
CA ALA A 41 0.96 2.52 2.64
C ALA A 41 0.91 3.65 1.59
N VAL A 42 2.06 4.26 1.29
CA VAL A 42 2.17 5.26 0.21
C VAL A 42 1.92 4.60 -1.15
N GLN A 43 2.58 3.48 -1.44
CA GLN A 43 2.40 2.73 -2.69
C GLN A 43 0.93 2.30 -2.89
N ARG A 44 0.29 1.80 -1.82
CA ARG A 44 -1.12 1.40 -1.85
C ARG A 44 -2.05 2.56 -2.23
N ARG A 45 -1.78 3.74 -1.68
CA ARG A 45 -2.56 4.95 -2.00
C ARG A 45 -2.39 5.33 -3.47
N THR A 46 -1.16 5.42 -3.96
CA THR A 46 -0.88 5.75 -5.36
C THR A 46 -1.53 4.74 -6.32
N LEU A 47 -1.42 3.46 -6.01
CA LEU A 47 -1.99 2.40 -6.83
C LEU A 47 -3.53 2.40 -6.80
N ALA A 48 -4.14 2.75 -5.66
CA ALA A 48 -5.58 2.94 -5.58
C ALA A 48 -6.07 4.09 -6.47
N GLU A 49 -5.34 5.21 -6.50
CA GLU A 49 -5.61 6.34 -7.39
C GLU A 49 -5.46 5.93 -8.87
N GLU A 50 -4.44 5.11 -9.19
CA GLU A 50 -4.25 4.56 -10.54
C GLU A 50 -5.41 3.66 -10.97
N VAL A 51 -5.86 2.73 -10.11
CA VAL A 51 -7.01 1.84 -10.40
C VAL A 51 -8.27 2.65 -10.70
N VAL A 52 -8.54 3.69 -9.91
CA VAL A 52 -9.69 4.59 -10.14
C VAL A 52 -9.55 5.30 -11.50
N ALA A 53 -8.38 5.83 -11.82
CA ALA A 53 -8.15 6.51 -13.10
C ALA A 53 -8.34 5.55 -14.30
N LYS A 54 -7.83 4.30 -14.20
CA LYS A 54 -8.01 3.29 -15.26
C LYS A 54 -9.46 2.84 -15.37
N SER A 55 -10.20 2.72 -14.26
CA SER A 55 -11.64 2.43 -14.27
C SER A 55 -12.44 3.53 -14.96
N THR A 56 -12.10 4.79 -14.70
CA THR A 56 -12.75 5.94 -15.38
C THR A 56 -12.47 5.91 -16.88
N ALA A 57 -11.20 5.71 -17.27
CA ALA A 57 -10.83 5.62 -18.69
C ALA A 57 -11.55 4.49 -19.42
N LEU A 58 -11.72 3.33 -18.76
CA LEU A 58 -12.50 2.22 -19.30
C LEU A 58 -13.98 2.58 -19.47
N SER A 59 -14.57 3.27 -18.48
CA SER A 59 -15.96 3.73 -18.59
C SER A 59 -16.14 4.73 -19.73
N ASP A 60 -15.21 5.65 -19.89
CA ASP A 60 -15.24 6.65 -20.97
C ASP A 60 -15.11 6.00 -22.36
N ALA A 61 -14.21 5.02 -22.50
CA ALA A 61 -14.06 4.28 -23.75
C ALA A 61 -15.34 3.49 -24.11
N LYS A 62 -15.98 2.84 -23.14
CA LYS A 62 -17.25 2.15 -23.35
C LYS A 62 -18.38 3.08 -23.74
N MET A 63 -18.46 4.25 -23.12
CA MET A 63 -19.47 5.27 -23.48
C MET A 63 -19.25 5.79 -24.89
N GLU A 64 -18.01 5.96 -25.34
CA GLU A 64 -17.72 6.39 -26.70
C GLU A 64 -18.06 5.29 -27.72
N GLN A 65 -17.78 4.04 -27.43
CA GLN A 65 -18.22 2.92 -28.27
C GLN A 65 -19.75 2.88 -28.41
N GLU A 66 -20.48 2.94 -27.29
CA GLU A 66 -21.96 3.00 -27.30
C GLU A 66 -22.51 4.18 -28.10
N ARG A 67 -21.85 5.34 -28.03
CA ARG A 67 -22.22 6.53 -28.80
C ARG A 67 -22.09 6.27 -30.31
N ILE A 68 -20.98 5.68 -30.73
CA ILE A 68 -20.73 5.37 -32.15
C ILE A 68 -21.72 4.32 -32.66
N GLU A 69 -21.97 3.27 -31.89
CA GLU A 69 -23.00 2.24 -32.21
C GLU A 69 -24.39 2.89 -32.35
N GLY A 70 -24.71 3.83 -31.42
CA GLY A 70 -25.96 4.59 -31.44
C GLY A 70 -26.13 5.51 -32.67
N ASP A 71 -25.02 5.96 -33.27
CA ASP A 71 -25.03 6.72 -34.54
C ASP A 71 -25.07 5.81 -35.77
N LEU A 72 -24.44 4.65 -35.71
CA LEU A 72 -24.31 3.68 -36.82
C LEU A 72 -25.63 2.99 -37.16
N GLU A 73 -26.32 2.47 -36.13
CA GLU A 73 -27.59 1.73 -36.30
C GLU A 73 -28.67 2.55 -37.04
N PRO A 74 -28.99 3.80 -36.68
CA PRO A 74 -29.95 4.62 -37.41
C PRO A 74 -29.53 4.93 -38.85
N ALA A 75 -28.20 5.13 -39.07
CA ALA A 75 -27.67 5.39 -40.40
C ALA A 75 -27.87 4.15 -41.35
N ARG A 76 -27.52 2.96 -40.84
CA ARG A 76 -27.74 1.68 -41.57
C ARG A 76 -29.23 1.45 -41.87
N ALA A 77 -30.07 1.63 -40.84
CA ALA A 77 -31.51 1.44 -40.99
C ALA A 77 -32.13 2.46 -41.97
N ARG A 78 -31.60 3.70 -42.03
CA ARG A 78 -32.07 4.70 -43.01
C ARG A 78 -31.61 4.37 -44.41
N MET A 79 -30.36 3.97 -44.60
CA MET A 79 -29.85 3.55 -45.90
C MET A 79 -30.64 2.36 -46.42
N GLU A 80 -30.93 1.35 -45.61
CA GLU A 80 -31.72 0.18 -45.99
C GLU A 80 -33.14 0.58 -46.41
N ARG A 81 -33.81 1.45 -45.68
CA ARG A 81 -35.14 1.95 -46.04
C ARG A 81 -35.13 2.67 -47.39
N ASN A 82 -34.15 3.57 -47.58
CA ASN A 82 -34.03 4.33 -48.83
C ASN A 82 -33.75 3.37 -49.99
N GLN A 83 -32.87 2.39 -49.82
CA GLN A 83 -32.57 1.37 -50.83
C GLN A 83 -33.82 0.56 -51.22
N LYS A 84 -34.58 0.08 -50.22
CA LYS A 84 -35.86 -0.64 -50.49
C LYS A 84 -36.86 0.22 -51.22
N THR A 85 -36.90 1.53 -50.94
CA THR A 85 -37.80 2.45 -51.64
C THR A 85 -37.41 2.64 -53.11
N VAL A 86 -36.10 2.71 -53.39
CA VAL A 86 -35.59 2.79 -54.77
C VAL A 86 -35.86 1.47 -55.52
N ASP A 87 -35.52 0.33 -54.88
CA ASP A 87 -35.64 -1.02 -55.51
C ASP A 87 -37.09 -1.42 -55.79
N SER A 88 -38.06 -0.94 -54.99
CA SER A 88 -39.48 -1.18 -55.18
C SER A 88 -40.05 -0.47 -56.41
N GLY A 89 -39.34 0.49 -57.02
CA GLY A 89 -39.84 1.27 -58.14
C GLY A 89 -41.04 2.18 -57.85
N SER A 90 -41.35 2.37 -56.54
CA SER A 90 -42.51 3.15 -56.10
C SER A 90 -42.36 4.65 -56.31
N VAL A 91 -41.12 5.13 -56.51
CA VAL A 91 -40.80 6.57 -56.74
C VAL A 91 -40.81 6.83 -58.26
N THR A 92 -41.84 7.47 -58.75
CA THR A 92 -42.00 7.80 -60.18
C THR A 92 -41.42 9.19 -60.54
N ASP A 93 -41.20 10.03 -59.56
CA ASP A 93 -40.59 11.38 -59.77
C ASP A 93 -39.06 11.25 -59.86
N HIS A 94 -38.51 11.66 -61.01
CA HIS A 94 -37.08 11.62 -61.31
C HIS A 94 -36.25 12.45 -60.35
N LYS A 95 -36.76 13.59 -59.87
CA LYS A 95 -36.03 14.44 -58.90
C LYS A 95 -35.98 13.80 -57.53
N ALA A 96 -37.08 13.19 -57.10
CA ALA A 96 -37.15 12.44 -55.83
C ALA A 96 -36.23 11.20 -55.88
N LEU A 97 -36.20 10.46 -56.96
CA LEU A 97 -35.32 9.29 -57.13
C LEU A 97 -33.84 9.69 -57.07
N LYS A 98 -33.47 10.79 -57.78
CA LYS A 98 -32.10 11.33 -57.70
C LYS A 98 -31.72 11.75 -56.29
N GLY A 99 -32.60 12.42 -55.53
CA GLY A 99 -32.36 12.79 -54.16
C GLY A 99 -32.14 11.61 -53.24
N LEU A 100 -32.94 10.50 -53.40
CA LEU A 100 -32.74 9.26 -52.64
C LEU A 100 -31.40 8.58 -52.95
N THR A 101 -31.00 8.56 -54.24
CA THR A 101 -29.70 7.98 -54.63
C THR A 101 -28.54 8.75 -54.07
N GLU A 102 -28.57 10.10 -54.13
CA GLU A 102 -27.55 10.96 -53.52
C GLU A 102 -27.48 10.78 -51.99
N GLU A 103 -28.63 10.59 -51.35
CA GLU A 103 -28.70 10.34 -49.91
C GLU A 103 -28.13 8.93 -49.56
N ILE A 104 -28.41 7.89 -50.33
CA ILE A 104 -27.84 6.56 -50.16
C ILE A 104 -26.30 6.60 -50.23
N GLU A 105 -25.75 7.32 -51.22
CA GLU A 105 -24.31 7.49 -51.36
C GLU A 105 -23.70 8.24 -50.17
N HIS A 106 -24.39 9.28 -49.70
CA HIS A 106 -23.94 10.04 -48.53
C HIS A 106 -23.95 9.19 -47.24
N LEU A 107 -25.06 8.45 -47.04
CA LEU A 107 -25.17 7.49 -45.91
C LEU A 107 -24.12 6.41 -45.98
N GLY A 108 -23.83 5.86 -47.17
CA GLY A 108 -22.78 4.86 -47.39
C GLY A 108 -21.41 5.37 -46.92
N ARG A 109 -21.02 6.59 -47.34
CA ARG A 109 -19.77 7.21 -46.87
C ARG A 109 -19.76 7.44 -45.36
N ARG A 110 -20.88 7.91 -44.78
CA ARG A 110 -21.00 8.13 -43.33
C ARG A 110 -20.91 6.80 -42.58
N ILE A 111 -21.56 5.74 -43.03
CA ILE A 111 -21.49 4.42 -42.39
C ILE A 111 -20.05 3.90 -42.40
N SER A 112 -19.34 3.99 -43.53
CA SER A 112 -17.93 3.57 -43.56
C SER A 112 -17.06 4.29 -42.55
N LEU A 113 -17.22 5.61 -42.41
CA LEU A 113 -16.48 6.38 -41.39
C LEU A 113 -16.87 5.98 -39.96
N LEU A 114 -18.13 5.67 -39.70
CA LEU A 114 -18.58 5.20 -38.39
C LEU A 114 -18.09 3.78 -38.07
N GLU A 115 -18.03 2.90 -39.08
CA GLU A 115 -17.48 1.54 -38.96
C GLU A 115 -15.98 1.58 -38.63
N ASP A 116 -15.20 2.45 -39.26
CA ASP A 116 -13.79 2.67 -38.91
C ASP A 116 -13.66 3.18 -37.49
N ALA A 117 -14.50 4.18 -37.10
CA ALA A 117 -14.51 4.71 -35.75
C ALA A 117 -14.94 3.66 -34.69
N GLU A 118 -15.87 2.75 -35.04
CA GLU A 118 -16.28 1.65 -34.17
C GLU A 118 -15.13 0.69 -33.89
N LEU A 119 -14.34 0.34 -34.91
CA LEU A 119 -13.14 -0.48 -34.74
C LEU A 119 -12.10 0.17 -33.83
N ASP A 120 -11.86 1.47 -34.03
CA ASP A 120 -10.94 2.25 -33.16
C ASP A 120 -11.45 2.29 -31.71
N ALA A 121 -12.76 2.50 -31.52
CA ALA A 121 -13.36 2.52 -30.19
C ALA A 121 -13.31 1.14 -29.51
N MET A 122 -13.54 0.05 -30.24
CA MET A 122 -13.40 -1.32 -29.74
C MET A 122 -11.97 -1.57 -29.25
N GLN A 123 -10.97 -1.19 -30.06
CA GLN A 123 -9.56 -1.31 -29.64
C GLN A 123 -9.27 -0.50 -28.39
N ALA A 124 -9.81 0.73 -28.28
CA ALA A 124 -9.63 1.58 -27.09
C ALA A 124 -10.25 0.94 -25.83
N VAL A 125 -11.39 0.26 -25.96
CA VAL A 125 -12.01 -0.49 -24.85
C VAL A 125 -11.13 -1.67 -24.43
N GLU A 126 -10.62 -2.46 -25.38
CA GLU A 126 -9.74 -3.60 -25.09
C GLU A 126 -8.45 -3.13 -24.36
N ASP A 127 -7.83 -2.06 -24.83
CA ASP A 127 -6.62 -1.48 -24.22
C ASP A 127 -6.90 -0.96 -22.80
N ALA A 128 -8.05 -0.30 -22.61
CA ALA A 128 -8.46 0.19 -21.31
C ALA A 128 -8.81 -0.94 -20.33
N GLU A 129 -9.45 -2.02 -20.80
CA GLU A 129 -9.73 -3.22 -19.99
C GLU A 129 -8.44 -3.91 -19.55
N ALA A 130 -7.48 -4.07 -20.46
CA ALA A 130 -6.18 -4.64 -20.15
C ALA A 130 -5.43 -3.79 -19.11
N ALA A 131 -5.42 -2.46 -19.27
CA ALA A 131 -4.78 -1.54 -18.35
C ALA A 131 -5.44 -1.53 -16.97
N HIS A 132 -6.77 -1.56 -16.88
CA HIS A 132 -7.50 -1.66 -15.62
C HIS A 132 -7.23 -2.99 -14.91
N SER A 133 -7.30 -4.10 -15.65
CA SER A 133 -7.03 -5.45 -15.12
C SER A 133 -5.60 -5.57 -14.55
N ASP A 134 -4.60 -5.01 -15.24
CA ASP A 134 -3.21 -5.00 -14.75
C ASP A 134 -3.06 -4.19 -13.46
N ALA A 135 -3.67 -3.01 -13.40
CA ALA A 135 -3.64 -2.17 -12.21
C ALA A 135 -4.33 -2.86 -11.01
N ASP A 136 -5.47 -3.51 -11.23
CA ASP A 136 -6.18 -4.24 -10.18
C ASP A 136 -5.40 -5.48 -9.71
N ARG A 137 -4.76 -6.21 -10.62
CA ARG A 137 -3.86 -7.32 -10.27
C ARG A 137 -2.71 -6.85 -9.37
N ARG A 138 -2.03 -5.75 -9.74
CA ARG A 138 -0.95 -5.16 -8.91
C ARG A 138 -1.46 -4.73 -7.54
N ARG A 139 -2.69 -4.20 -7.45
CA ARG A 139 -3.33 -3.85 -6.17
C ARG A 139 -3.52 -5.08 -5.29
N ILE A 140 -4.01 -6.18 -5.85
CA ILE A 140 -4.21 -7.45 -5.12
C ILE A 140 -2.88 -8.01 -4.62
N GLU A 141 -1.84 -7.99 -5.45
CA GLU A 141 -0.49 -8.45 -5.10
C GLU A 141 0.10 -7.60 -3.96
N LEU A 142 -0.03 -6.27 -4.04
CA LEU A 142 0.42 -5.34 -3.01
C LEU A 142 -0.33 -5.54 -1.68
N ASP A 143 -1.65 -5.71 -1.71
CA ASP A 143 -2.45 -6.01 -0.51
C ASP A 143 -2.06 -7.36 0.11
N GLY A 144 -1.69 -8.34 -0.71
CA GLY A 144 -1.12 -9.62 -0.27
C GLY A 144 0.22 -9.44 0.44
N HIS A 145 1.12 -8.66 -0.13
CA HIS A 145 2.42 -8.34 0.48
C HIS A 145 2.25 -7.60 1.81
N ILE A 146 1.39 -6.59 1.86
CA ILE A 146 1.08 -5.86 3.10
C ILE A 146 0.62 -6.83 4.22
N ARG A 147 -0.26 -7.79 3.91
CA ARG A 147 -0.71 -8.79 4.90
C ARG A 147 0.45 -9.64 5.43
N THR A 148 1.37 -10.02 4.58
CA THR A 148 2.56 -10.79 4.97
C THR A 148 3.46 -9.97 5.90
N VAL A 149 3.74 -8.71 5.56
CA VAL A 149 4.56 -7.82 6.39
C VAL A 149 3.88 -7.52 7.72
N LEU A 150 2.55 -7.34 7.73
CA LEU A 150 1.78 -7.18 8.98
C LEU A 150 1.90 -8.42 9.87
N ALA A 151 1.78 -9.62 9.32
CA ALA A 151 1.94 -10.86 10.08
C ALA A 151 3.35 -11.01 10.65
N SER A 152 4.39 -10.66 9.87
CA SER A 152 5.79 -10.64 10.34
C SER A 152 5.99 -9.67 11.49
N ARG A 153 5.49 -8.42 11.34
CA ARG A 153 5.52 -7.40 12.39
C ARG A 153 4.88 -7.91 13.69
N ASP A 154 3.67 -8.48 13.59
CA ASP A 154 2.91 -8.93 14.76
C ASP A 154 3.62 -10.10 15.47
N ALA A 155 4.21 -11.03 14.71
CA ALA A 155 5.03 -12.10 15.26
C ALA A 155 6.29 -11.55 15.92
N GLY A 156 6.98 -10.58 15.29
CA GLY A 156 8.16 -9.94 15.85
C GLY A 156 7.85 -9.16 17.13
N LEU A 157 6.76 -8.39 17.15
CA LEU A 157 6.30 -7.66 18.34
C LEU A 157 5.98 -8.62 19.48
N LYS A 158 5.24 -9.69 19.19
CA LYS A 158 4.90 -10.71 20.21
C LYS A 158 6.15 -11.33 20.83
N GLY A 159 7.12 -11.73 20.01
CA GLY A 159 8.38 -12.29 20.51
C GLY A 159 9.16 -11.32 21.42
N ILE A 160 9.18 -10.02 21.05
CA ILE A 160 9.83 -8.99 21.86
C ILE A 160 9.02 -8.72 23.14
N ASP A 161 7.70 -8.68 23.09
CA ASP A 161 6.86 -8.48 24.26
C ASP A 161 6.96 -9.66 25.25
N ASP A 162 7.02 -10.89 24.77
CA ASP A 162 7.26 -12.09 25.59
C ASP A 162 8.66 -12.01 26.27
N GLU A 163 9.70 -11.62 25.55
CA GLU A 163 11.05 -11.38 26.09
C GLU A 163 11.03 -10.29 27.15
N LEU A 164 10.34 -9.17 26.93
CA LEU A 164 10.20 -8.08 27.89
C LEU A 164 9.52 -8.52 29.18
N VAL A 165 8.49 -9.36 29.12
CA VAL A 165 7.81 -9.92 30.31
C VAL A 165 8.79 -10.72 31.16
N GLU A 166 9.59 -11.60 30.56
CA GLU A 166 10.57 -12.40 31.30
C GLU A 166 11.73 -11.55 31.86
N LEU A 167 12.20 -10.56 31.10
CA LEU A 167 13.23 -9.63 31.59
C LEU A 167 12.72 -8.76 32.74
N CYS A 168 11.47 -8.29 32.70
CA CYS A 168 10.87 -7.52 33.78
C CYS A 168 10.71 -8.37 35.05
N ARG A 169 10.27 -9.62 34.92
CA ARG A 169 10.18 -10.57 36.05
C ARG A 169 11.55 -10.82 36.67
N SER A 170 12.57 -11.06 35.85
CA SER A 170 13.95 -11.25 36.30
C SER A 170 14.45 -10.01 37.04
N ARG A 171 14.17 -8.81 36.49
CA ARG A 171 14.51 -7.52 37.10
C ARG A 171 13.90 -7.35 38.50
N GLU A 172 12.60 -7.64 38.65
CA GLU A 172 11.89 -7.57 39.94
C GLU A 172 12.56 -8.48 41.00
N THR A 173 12.86 -9.72 40.60
CA THR A 173 13.56 -10.66 41.48
C THR A 173 14.94 -10.16 41.91
N GLN A 174 15.72 -9.63 40.95
CA GLN A 174 17.05 -9.09 41.22
C GLN A 174 16.98 -7.81 42.13
N ALA A 175 16.02 -6.92 41.85
CA ALA A 175 15.80 -5.71 42.65
C ALA A 175 15.43 -6.04 44.11
N GLY A 176 14.58 -7.07 44.31
CA GLY A 176 14.22 -7.55 45.65
C GLY A 176 15.41 -8.08 46.47
N GLY A 177 16.49 -8.49 45.79
CA GLY A 177 17.73 -8.96 46.45
C GLY A 177 18.73 -7.84 46.83
N VAL A 178 18.44 -6.58 46.44
CA VAL A 178 19.32 -5.41 46.73
C VAL A 178 18.81 -4.63 47.95
N PRO A 179 19.69 -4.15 48.85
CA PRO A 179 19.29 -3.29 49.96
C PRO A 179 18.54 -2.04 49.47
N VAL A 180 17.46 -1.67 50.18
CA VAL A 180 16.50 -0.62 49.75
C VAL A 180 17.17 0.73 49.45
N ASP A 181 18.10 1.18 50.32
CA ASP A 181 18.77 2.48 50.14
C ASP A 181 19.71 2.45 48.91
N LEU A 182 20.33 1.31 48.63
CA LEU A 182 21.22 1.13 47.50
C LEU A 182 20.40 1.04 46.19
N LEU A 183 19.26 0.39 46.22
CA LEU A 183 18.33 0.35 45.09
C LEU A 183 17.79 1.75 44.77
N LYS A 184 17.39 2.56 45.78
CA LYS A 184 16.93 3.93 45.55
C LYS A 184 18.00 4.79 44.86
N LEU A 185 19.25 4.67 45.29
CA LEU A 185 20.35 5.39 44.64
C LEU A 185 20.56 4.94 43.21
N TYR A 186 20.48 3.64 42.96
CA TYR A 186 20.58 3.03 41.63
C TYR A 186 19.50 3.58 40.68
N GLU A 187 18.22 3.57 41.09
CA GLU A 187 17.10 4.05 40.27
C GLU A 187 17.23 5.54 39.97
N MET A 188 17.57 6.36 40.99
CA MET A 188 17.79 7.80 40.81
C MET A 188 18.91 8.08 39.78
N LEU A 189 20.00 7.34 39.82
CA LEU A 189 21.08 7.45 38.84
C LEU A 189 20.66 7.00 37.47
N ARG A 190 19.93 5.90 37.38
CA ARG A 190 19.42 5.34 36.13
C ARG A 190 18.45 6.31 35.43
N GLU A 191 17.52 6.92 36.17
CA GLU A 191 16.58 7.92 35.60
C GLU A 191 17.33 9.15 35.07
N ARG A 192 18.35 9.61 35.80
CA ARG A 192 19.07 10.84 35.41
C ARG A 192 20.08 10.65 34.30
N THR A 193 20.76 9.50 34.24
CA THR A 193 21.89 9.27 33.33
C THR A 193 21.68 8.12 32.33
N GLY A 194 20.56 7.42 32.43
CA GLY A 194 20.31 6.19 31.64
C GLY A 194 21.03 4.96 32.21
N MET A 195 21.87 5.09 33.27
CA MET A 195 22.66 4.00 33.80
C MET A 195 22.73 4.09 35.34
N GLY A 196 22.29 3.05 36.05
CA GLY A 196 22.30 3.03 37.54
C GLY A 196 23.64 2.66 38.12
N CYS A 197 24.44 1.81 37.49
CA CYS A 197 25.81 1.46 37.87
C CYS A 197 26.61 0.94 36.68
N ALA A 198 27.93 0.97 36.79
CA ALA A 198 28.85 0.40 35.81
C ALA A 198 30.05 -0.25 36.54
N LYS A 199 30.68 -1.22 35.87
CA LYS A 199 31.88 -1.88 36.36
C LYS A 199 33.10 -0.97 36.15
N LEU A 200 33.98 -0.94 37.16
CA LEU A 200 35.28 -0.31 37.04
C LEU A 200 36.31 -1.39 36.73
N VAL A 201 37.01 -1.28 35.59
CA VAL A 201 38.03 -2.24 35.17
C VAL A 201 39.31 -1.50 34.85
N HIS A 202 40.40 -1.86 35.54
CA HIS A 202 41.70 -1.22 35.41
C HIS A 202 41.64 0.34 35.57
N GLY A 203 40.78 0.81 36.49
CA GLY A 203 40.60 2.24 36.70
C GLY A 203 39.75 2.98 35.66
N VAL A 204 39.13 2.25 34.71
CA VAL A 204 38.24 2.83 33.68
C VAL A 204 36.81 2.36 33.90
N CYS A 205 35.87 3.27 33.86
CA CYS A 205 34.43 2.97 33.95
C CYS A 205 33.93 2.37 32.63
N GLU A 206 33.41 1.14 32.64
CA GLU A 206 32.83 0.50 31.44
C GLU A 206 31.55 1.19 30.94
N GLY A 207 30.95 2.08 31.72
CA GLY A 207 29.74 2.81 31.33
C GLY A 207 30.01 4.10 30.55
N CYS A 208 30.95 4.95 31.06
CA CYS A 208 31.22 6.24 30.44
C CYS A 208 32.61 6.35 29.78
N GLY A 209 33.47 5.33 29.95
CA GLY A 209 34.83 5.32 29.39
C GLY A 209 35.84 6.24 30.10
N ILE A 210 35.44 6.89 31.19
CA ILE A 210 36.30 7.81 31.92
C ILE A 210 37.13 7.03 32.95
N ALA A 211 38.42 7.39 33.07
CA ALA A 211 39.29 6.93 34.15
C ALA A 211 38.84 7.52 35.52
N ALA A 212 38.78 6.71 36.56
CA ALA A 212 38.37 7.09 37.90
C ALA A 212 39.58 7.29 38.80
#